data_2e4a79d08b20d781c0dfd017f14488f3
#
_entry.id   2e4a79d08b20d781c0dfd017f14488f3
#
_cell.length_a   1.000
_cell.length_b   1.000
_cell.length_c   1.000
_cell.angle_alpha   90.00
_cell.angle_beta   90.00
_cell.angle_gamma   90.00
#
_symmetry.space_group_name_H-M   'P 1'
#
loop_
_entity.id
_entity.type
_entity.pdbx_description
1 polymer ?
#
loop_
_entity_poly.entity_id
_entity_poly.type
_entity_poly.pdbx_seq_one_letter_code
_entity_poly.pdbx_strand_id
1 'polypeptide(L)'
;MTINTNSAAYRWYVVVLLLLVFILSYFDRFILSLVVNPIKESLGLSDFQIGLLLGPAFSLFNVAVTVPLGLLADKTSRKWLLILGIIIWCSMTTMSGFAMSFLPLLLLRLGLGIGEAVVSPCSVSIISDYFGRNGRARAISIYMAGPYLGAGLAFLVGGLLVSALHDVGHVTIPWLGTFAPWQTTFLIVGLPGLLFAILMLTVKEPPKRDIISASAEDAARMSAVRYMLDRWKGFGVLIVGSTCNFAMSTLTFWNVPLFERVWGWDVATIGAVTGLFYFTAGPLGTALALWAGRFLGKDADLVGMRTLILGLCITIPMSALYPVMPTPELAVCAMFLAFIGKSAATAGGPAALQMITPGELRSRSVAIFNAIITLVGPLLGPPLIGAATDWSGDPASIGIVLCGFVLIVGLPSLLVVFVGFHHYRKLAEAMAESSRAAAAGVAEPAITGAAPSAS
;
A
#
# COMPACT_ATOMS: atom_id res chain seq x y z
N MET A 1 1.87 39.59 -7.18
CA MET A 1 1.93 39.20 -5.76
C MET A 1 3.09 38.22 -5.56
N THR A 2 4.14 38.63 -4.85
CA THR A 2 5.26 37.73 -4.50
C THR A 2 4.78 36.78 -3.40
N ILE A 3 4.55 35.51 -3.76
CA ILE A 3 4.14 34.50 -2.78
C ILE A 3 5.29 34.29 -1.78
N ASN A 4 5.06 34.63 -0.51
CA ASN A 4 6.03 34.39 0.57
C ASN A 4 6.08 32.88 0.90
N THR A 5 7.05 32.18 0.31
CA THR A 5 7.27 30.73 0.47
C THR A 5 7.64 30.33 1.91
N ASN A 6 8.05 31.29 2.74
CA ASN A 6 8.41 31.04 4.15
C ASN A 6 7.20 31.15 5.09
N SER A 7 6.01 31.58 4.60
CA SER A 7 4.82 31.63 5.44
C SER A 7 4.36 30.22 5.84
N ALA A 8 3.92 30.07 7.09
CA ALA A 8 3.38 28.79 7.58
C ALA A 8 2.17 28.35 6.73
N ALA A 9 1.31 29.29 6.33
CA ALA A 9 0.14 29.01 5.50
C ALA A 9 0.52 28.40 4.15
N TYR A 10 1.55 28.93 3.48
CA TYR A 10 1.98 28.40 2.19
C TYR A 10 2.58 26.97 2.32
N ARG A 11 3.38 26.72 3.36
CA ARG A 11 3.94 25.38 3.61
C ARG A 11 2.85 24.35 3.84
N TRP A 12 1.80 24.69 4.61
CA TRP A 12 0.66 23.82 4.81
C TRP A 12 -0.21 23.65 3.56
N TYR A 13 -0.36 24.71 2.75
CA TYR A 13 -0.99 24.59 1.43
C TYR A 13 -0.31 23.52 0.57
N VAL A 14 1.02 23.52 0.52
CA VAL A 14 1.78 22.51 -0.23
C VAL A 14 1.53 21.10 0.33
N VAL A 15 1.52 20.91 1.64
CA VAL A 15 1.22 19.60 2.26
C VAL A 15 -0.19 19.14 1.90
N VAL A 16 -1.18 20.01 1.97
CA VAL A 16 -2.58 19.68 1.64
C VAL A 16 -2.71 19.33 0.15
N LEU A 17 -2.07 20.09 -0.73
CA LEU A 17 -2.09 19.79 -2.16
C LEU A 17 -1.45 18.43 -2.47
N LEU A 18 -0.28 18.14 -1.89
CA LEU A 18 0.39 16.84 -2.04
C LEU A 18 -0.43 15.70 -1.42
N LEU A 19 -1.12 15.94 -0.31
CA LEU A 19 -2.06 14.99 0.28
C LEU A 19 -3.22 14.69 -0.68
N LEU A 20 -3.81 15.72 -1.31
CA LEU A 20 -4.90 15.55 -2.27
C LEU A 20 -4.43 14.77 -3.51
N VAL A 21 -3.22 15.03 -4.02
CA VAL A 21 -2.59 14.25 -5.09
C VAL A 21 -2.42 12.78 -4.67
N PHE A 22 -2.02 12.52 -3.42
CA PHE A 22 -1.86 11.15 -2.91
C PHE A 22 -3.21 10.44 -2.71
N ILE A 23 -4.23 11.16 -2.25
CA ILE A 23 -5.61 10.66 -2.17
C ILE A 23 -6.10 10.25 -3.57
N LEU A 24 -5.91 11.11 -4.58
CA LEU A 24 -6.30 10.83 -5.95
C LEU A 24 -5.61 9.58 -6.51
N SER A 25 -4.30 9.42 -6.28
CA SER A 25 -3.56 8.23 -6.71
C SER A 25 -4.15 6.94 -6.13
N TYR A 26 -4.51 6.92 -4.83
CA TYR A 26 -5.16 5.77 -4.24
C TYR A 26 -6.61 5.58 -4.72
N PHE A 27 -7.31 6.66 -5.01
CA PHE A 27 -8.64 6.60 -5.63
C PHE A 27 -8.59 5.89 -6.99
N ASP A 28 -7.68 6.31 -7.88
CA ASP A 28 -7.48 5.71 -9.20
C ASP A 28 -7.10 4.21 -9.13
N ARG A 29 -6.34 3.84 -8.11
CA ARG A 29 -5.92 2.45 -7.90
C ARG A 29 -7.08 1.55 -7.53
N PHE A 30 -7.99 2.01 -6.66
CA PHE A 30 -9.08 1.18 -6.16
C PHE A 30 -10.35 1.24 -7.01
N ILE A 31 -10.52 2.26 -7.86
CA ILE A 31 -11.73 2.37 -8.71
C ILE A 31 -11.92 1.15 -9.62
N LEU A 32 -10.83 0.52 -10.09
CA LEU A 32 -10.90 -0.67 -10.90
C LEU A 32 -11.62 -1.83 -10.20
N SER A 33 -11.43 -1.98 -8.88
CA SER A 33 -12.06 -3.06 -8.12
C SER A 33 -13.60 -2.95 -8.03
N LEU A 34 -14.14 -1.74 -8.25
CA LEU A 34 -15.58 -1.48 -8.27
C LEU A 34 -16.24 -1.84 -9.61
N VAL A 35 -15.45 -1.91 -10.68
CA VAL A 35 -15.94 -2.15 -12.03
C VAL A 35 -15.48 -3.49 -12.64
N VAL A 36 -15.02 -4.40 -11.77
CA VAL A 36 -14.50 -5.73 -12.16
C VAL A 36 -15.52 -6.51 -12.99
N ASN A 37 -16.72 -6.71 -12.47
CA ASN A 37 -17.75 -7.51 -13.14
C ASN A 37 -18.21 -6.86 -14.45
N PRO A 38 -18.53 -5.55 -14.52
CA PRO A 38 -18.85 -4.87 -15.78
C PRO A 38 -17.73 -4.95 -16.84
N ILE A 39 -16.46 -4.86 -16.45
CA ILE A 39 -15.32 -5.01 -17.39
C ILE A 39 -15.23 -6.45 -17.89
N LYS A 40 -15.33 -7.42 -16.96
CA LYS A 40 -15.28 -8.85 -17.29
C LYS A 40 -16.35 -9.23 -18.32
N GLU A 41 -17.58 -8.80 -18.11
CA GLU A 41 -18.72 -9.07 -19.00
C GLU A 41 -18.58 -8.34 -20.35
N SER A 42 -18.24 -7.06 -20.33
CA SER A 42 -18.13 -6.23 -21.53
C SER A 42 -17.01 -6.67 -22.46
N LEU A 43 -15.86 -7.09 -21.92
CA LEU A 43 -14.68 -7.47 -22.70
C LEU A 43 -14.46 -8.99 -22.79
N GLY A 44 -15.34 -9.80 -22.19
CA GLY A 44 -15.23 -11.27 -22.19
C GLY A 44 -13.96 -11.80 -21.50
N LEU A 45 -13.56 -11.16 -20.38
CA LEU A 45 -12.30 -11.48 -19.71
C LEU A 45 -12.48 -12.62 -18.70
N SER A 46 -11.41 -13.39 -18.48
CA SER A 46 -11.32 -14.34 -17.38
C SER A 46 -11.00 -13.63 -16.05
N ASP A 47 -11.27 -14.28 -14.92
CA ASP A 47 -10.90 -13.75 -13.59
C ASP A 47 -9.38 -13.67 -13.43
N PHE A 48 -8.61 -14.56 -14.09
CA PHE A 48 -7.16 -14.44 -14.17
C PHE A 48 -6.71 -13.15 -14.84
N GLN A 49 -7.31 -12.79 -15.98
CA GLN A 49 -7.02 -11.52 -16.67
C GLN A 49 -7.39 -10.31 -15.83
N ILE A 50 -8.52 -10.35 -15.15
CA ILE A 50 -8.89 -9.33 -14.16
C ILE A 50 -7.85 -9.25 -13.04
N GLY A 51 -7.42 -10.38 -12.50
CA GLY A 51 -6.36 -10.45 -11.49
C GLY A 51 -5.05 -9.80 -11.95
N LEU A 52 -4.66 -9.98 -13.22
CA LEU A 52 -3.50 -9.30 -13.82
C LEU A 52 -3.67 -7.78 -13.84
N LEU A 53 -4.88 -7.28 -14.14
CA LEU A 53 -5.18 -5.84 -14.14
C LEU A 53 -5.17 -5.24 -12.74
N LEU A 54 -5.68 -5.96 -11.73
CA LEU A 54 -5.78 -5.50 -10.34
C LEU A 54 -4.43 -5.45 -9.61
N GLY A 55 -3.51 -6.34 -9.94
CA GLY A 55 -2.25 -6.51 -9.22
C GLY A 55 -1.01 -6.21 -10.06
N PRO A 56 -0.53 -7.16 -10.87
CA PRO A 56 0.75 -7.07 -11.58
C PRO A 56 0.87 -5.88 -12.51
N ALA A 57 -0.21 -5.57 -13.25
CA ALA A 57 -0.22 -4.46 -14.20
C ALA A 57 0.20 -3.12 -13.59
N PHE A 58 -0.19 -2.90 -12.36
CA PHE A 58 0.21 -1.71 -11.61
C PHE A 58 1.51 -1.91 -10.83
N SER A 59 1.58 -2.94 -9.97
CA SER A 59 2.62 -3.08 -8.96
C SER A 59 4.00 -3.34 -9.54
N LEU A 60 4.09 -4.12 -10.62
CA LEU A 60 5.37 -4.48 -11.24
C LEU A 60 6.12 -3.24 -11.72
N PHE A 61 5.46 -2.40 -12.50
CA PHE A 61 6.09 -1.21 -13.06
C PHE A 61 6.26 -0.10 -12.01
N ASN A 62 5.29 0.05 -11.10
CA ASN A 62 5.42 1.00 -10.00
C ASN A 62 6.70 0.72 -9.17
N VAL A 63 6.94 -0.53 -8.76
CA VAL A 63 8.14 -0.89 -8.01
C VAL A 63 9.41 -0.79 -8.87
N ALA A 64 9.38 -1.28 -10.11
CA ALA A 64 10.55 -1.29 -10.99
C ALA A 64 11.07 0.13 -11.28
N VAL A 65 10.17 1.09 -11.46
CA VAL A 65 10.56 2.47 -11.80
C VAL A 65 10.70 3.42 -10.61
N THR A 66 10.20 3.04 -9.42
CA THR A 66 10.29 3.89 -8.22
C THR A 66 11.74 4.24 -7.87
N VAL A 67 12.65 3.27 -7.94
CA VAL A 67 14.08 3.51 -7.64
C VAL A 67 14.75 4.40 -8.69
N PRO A 68 14.67 4.10 -10.01
CA PRO A 68 15.20 4.99 -11.06
C PRO A 68 14.62 6.40 -11.00
N LEU A 69 13.30 6.52 -10.76
CA LEU A 69 12.66 7.82 -10.67
C LEU A 69 13.03 8.59 -9.40
N GLY A 70 13.28 7.89 -8.29
CA GLY A 70 13.85 8.50 -7.08
C GLY A 70 15.24 9.12 -7.35
N LEU A 71 16.12 8.38 -8.02
CA LEU A 71 17.43 8.88 -8.44
C LEU A 71 17.34 10.06 -9.43
N LEU A 72 16.35 10.02 -10.32
CA LEU A 72 16.07 11.12 -11.23
C LEU A 72 15.56 12.37 -10.46
N ALA A 73 14.73 12.18 -9.46
CA ALA A 73 14.23 13.24 -8.58
C ALA A 73 15.36 13.96 -7.83
N ASP A 74 16.45 13.25 -7.50
CA ASP A 74 17.64 13.83 -6.88
C ASP A 74 18.42 14.73 -7.84
N LYS A 75 18.38 14.45 -9.13
CA LYS A 75 19.12 15.21 -10.18
C LYS A 75 18.28 16.29 -10.85
N THR A 76 16.96 16.18 -10.80
CA THR A 76 16.04 17.06 -11.53
C THR A 76 15.09 17.78 -10.57
N SER A 77 14.13 18.54 -11.12
CA SER A 77 13.06 19.19 -10.36
C SER A 77 11.99 18.16 -9.98
N ARG A 78 11.81 17.95 -8.66
CA ARG A 78 10.78 17.06 -8.10
C ARG A 78 9.36 17.54 -8.44
N LYS A 79 9.17 18.86 -8.51
CA LYS A 79 7.92 19.47 -8.93
C LYS A 79 7.53 19.05 -10.35
N TRP A 80 8.46 19.18 -11.31
CA TRP A 80 8.19 18.85 -12.71
C TRP A 80 8.01 17.34 -12.90
N LEU A 81 8.73 16.52 -12.16
CA LEU A 81 8.51 15.07 -12.15
C LEU A 81 7.10 14.71 -11.62
N LEU A 82 6.63 15.38 -10.57
CA LEU A 82 5.27 15.18 -10.07
C LEU A 82 4.22 15.62 -11.09
N ILE A 83 4.39 16.79 -11.72
CA ILE A 83 3.46 17.28 -12.76
C ILE A 83 3.38 16.27 -13.92
N LEU A 84 4.54 15.82 -14.41
CA LEU A 84 4.60 14.83 -15.48
C LEU A 84 3.95 13.50 -15.06
N GLY A 85 4.24 13.02 -13.86
CA GLY A 85 3.62 11.84 -13.28
C GLY A 85 2.10 11.96 -13.24
N ILE A 86 1.56 13.08 -12.71
CA ILE A 86 0.11 13.33 -12.65
C ILE A 86 -0.49 13.30 -14.06
N ILE A 87 0.12 13.98 -15.03
CA ILE A 87 -0.37 14.01 -16.42
C ILE A 87 -0.39 12.58 -16.98
N ILE A 88 0.70 11.81 -16.80
CA ILE A 88 0.79 10.44 -17.32
C ILE A 88 -0.32 9.59 -16.72
N TRP A 89 -0.41 9.45 -15.37
CA TRP A 89 -1.38 8.51 -14.81
C TRP A 89 -2.84 8.94 -15.05
N CYS A 90 -3.17 10.24 -14.94
CA CYS A 90 -4.53 10.72 -15.20
C CYS A 90 -4.93 10.52 -16.67
N SER A 91 -3.98 10.72 -17.61
CA SER A 91 -4.21 10.40 -19.02
C SER A 91 -4.41 8.88 -19.22
N MET A 92 -3.62 8.02 -18.57
CA MET A 92 -3.79 6.56 -18.64
C MET A 92 -5.13 6.12 -18.06
N THR A 93 -5.56 6.70 -16.93
CA THR A 93 -6.88 6.44 -16.34
C THR A 93 -7.98 6.85 -17.31
N THR A 94 -7.93 8.09 -17.85
CA THR A 94 -8.92 8.58 -18.83
C THR A 94 -8.95 7.69 -20.08
N MET A 95 -7.79 7.35 -20.64
CA MET A 95 -7.68 6.49 -21.82
C MET A 95 -8.18 5.06 -21.56
N SER A 96 -8.18 4.59 -20.29
CA SER A 96 -8.78 3.30 -19.94
C SER A 96 -10.27 3.23 -20.27
N GLY A 97 -10.98 4.37 -20.29
CA GLY A 97 -12.36 4.46 -20.75
C GLY A 97 -12.56 4.21 -22.24
N PHE A 98 -11.50 4.25 -23.07
CA PHE A 98 -11.54 3.93 -24.49
C PHE A 98 -11.07 2.51 -24.81
N ALA A 99 -10.70 1.73 -23.81
CA ALA A 99 -10.21 0.37 -24.02
C ALA A 99 -11.35 -0.56 -24.49
N MET A 100 -11.10 -1.29 -25.58
CA MET A 100 -12.05 -2.24 -26.19
C MET A 100 -11.60 -3.69 -26.08
N SER A 101 -10.48 -3.95 -25.39
CA SER A 101 -9.95 -5.29 -25.16
C SER A 101 -8.96 -5.31 -24.00
N PHE A 102 -8.54 -6.51 -23.58
CA PHE A 102 -7.62 -6.73 -22.48
C PHE A 102 -6.28 -6.02 -22.65
N LEU A 103 -5.63 -6.16 -23.80
CA LEU A 103 -4.26 -5.68 -23.99
C LEU A 103 -4.11 -4.15 -23.89
N PRO A 104 -4.93 -3.32 -24.55
CA PRO A 104 -4.92 -1.87 -24.32
C PRO A 104 -5.14 -1.51 -22.85
N LEU A 105 -6.11 -2.13 -22.18
CA LEU A 105 -6.38 -1.86 -20.76
C LEU A 105 -5.20 -2.23 -19.87
N LEU A 106 -4.53 -3.37 -20.14
CA LEU A 106 -3.31 -3.78 -19.45
C LEU A 106 -2.18 -2.75 -19.62
N LEU A 107 -1.91 -2.32 -20.85
CA LEU A 107 -0.85 -1.35 -21.13
C LEU A 107 -1.11 0.00 -20.46
N LEU A 108 -2.37 0.45 -20.44
CA LEU A 108 -2.76 1.68 -19.75
C LEU A 108 -2.56 1.55 -18.22
N ARG A 109 -2.82 0.39 -17.63
CA ARG A 109 -2.54 0.11 -16.21
C ARG A 109 -1.04 0.08 -15.89
N LEU A 110 -0.22 -0.43 -16.81
CA LEU A 110 1.25 -0.35 -16.69
C LEU A 110 1.72 1.11 -16.69
N GLY A 111 1.21 1.93 -17.63
CA GLY A 111 1.50 3.36 -17.72
C GLY A 111 1.07 4.13 -16.48
N LEU A 112 -0.09 3.79 -15.90
CA LEU A 112 -0.56 4.35 -14.62
C LEU A 112 0.45 4.09 -13.50
N GLY A 113 0.95 2.85 -13.38
CA GLY A 113 1.96 2.48 -12.39
C GLY A 113 3.25 3.30 -12.51
N ILE A 114 3.68 3.61 -13.74
CA ILE A 114 4.84 4.48 -14.01
C ILE A 114 4.58 5.91 -13.53
N GLY A 115 3.42 6.49 -13.87
CA GLY A 115 3.05 7.85 -13.49
C GLY A 115 2.94 8.04 -11.98
N GLU A 116 2.38 7.06 -11.26
CA GLU A 116 2.22 7.14 -9.79
C GLU A 116 3.53 6.90 -9.01
N ALA A 117 4.54 6.26 -9.61
CA ALA A 117 5.77 5.90 -8.90
C ALA A 117 6.54 7.11 -8.34
N VAL A 118 6.37 8.30 -8.91
CA VAL A 118 7.02 9.55 -8.45
C VAL A 118 6.33 10.20 -7.26
N VAL A 119 5.06 9.86 -6.98
CA VAL A 119 4.21 10.60 -6.02
C VAL A 119 4.82 10.59 -4.63
N SER A 120 5.06 9.41 -4.07
CA SER A 120 5.54 9.29 -2.70
C SER A 120 6.97 9.84 -2.53
N PRO A 121 7.99 9.45 -3.32
CA PRO A 121 9.36 9.92 -3.11
C PRO A 121 9.49 11.45 -3.30
N CYS A 122 8.89 12.01 -4.35
CA CYS A 122 8.95 13.45 -4.59
C CYS A 122 8.20 14.25 -3.53
N SER A 123 7.00 13.81 -3.12
CA SER A 123 6.20 14.51 -2.11
C SER A 123 6.88 14.52 -0.75
N VAL A 124 7.37 13.37 -0.28
CA VAL A 124 8.08 13.29 1.01
C VAL A 124 9.33 14.14 1.00
N SER A 125 10.08 14.17 -0.11
CA SER A 125 11.26 15.01 -0.26
C SER A 125 10.90 16.51 -0.23
N ILE A 126 9.87 16.95 -0.98
CA ILE A 126 9.41 18.34 -0.97
C ILE A 126 8.94 18.76 0.43
N ILE A 127 8.12 17.94 1.11
CA ILE A 127 7.65 18.22 2.48
C ILE A 127 8.83 18.34 3.44
N SER A 128 9.82 17.45 3.32
CA SER A 128 11.01 17.44 4.18
C SER A 128 11.82 18.72 4.06
N ASP A 129 11.90 19.31 2.87
CA ASP A 129 12.63 20.57 2.65
C ASP A 129 11.85 21.82 3.07
N TYR A 130 10.51 21.78 3.03
CA TYR A 130 9.68 22.88 3.54
C TYR A 130 9.64 22.96 5.07
N PHE A 131 9.75 21.80 5.75
CA PHE A 131 9.63 21.73 7.20
C PHE A 131 10.98 21.39 7.85
N GLY A 132 11.42 22.19 8.81
CA GLY A 132 12.58 21.88 9.63
C GLY A 132 12.35 20.66 10.53
N ARG A 133 13.38 20.21 11.26
CA ARG A 133 13.35 18.99 12.11
C ARG A 133 12.11 18.90 13.01
N ASN A 134 11.69 20.01 13.61
CA ASN A 134 10.58 20.04 14.58
C ASN A 134 9.18 19.93 13.95
N GLY A 135 9.00 20.19 12.65
CA GLY A 135 7.70 20.15 11.97
C GLY A 135 7.55 19.03 10.94
N ARG A 136 8.67 18.48 10.48
CA ARG A 136 8.74 17.45 9.41
C ARG A 136 7.89 16.23 9.74
N ALA A 137 8.03 15.67 10.95
CA ALA A 137 7.31 14.49 11.38
C ALA A 137 5.79 14.69 11.31
N ARG A 138 5.29 15.83 11.80
CA ARG A 138 3.85 16.15 11.76
C ARG A 138 3.34 16.29 10.33
N ALA A 139 4.07 16.99 9.46
CA ALA A 139 3.67 17.19 8.07
C ALA A 139 3.64 15.87 7.29
N ILE A 140 4.66 15.02 7.47
CA ILE A 140 4.71 13.69 6.84
C ILE A 140 3.59 12.79 7.39
N SER A 141 3.29 12.81 8.69
CA SER A 141 2.19 12.01 9.28
C SER A 141 0.84 12.39 8.68
N ILE A 142 0.58 13.68 8.45
CA ILE A 142 -0.65 14.12 7.77
C ILE A 142 -0.67 13.63 6.31
N TYR A 143 0.43 13.78 5.58
CA TYR A 143 0.54 13.27 4.21
C TYR A 143 0.31 11.76 4.14
N MET A 144 0.82 10.98 5.10
CA MET A 144 0.66 9.52 5.17
C MET A 144 -0.77 9.05 5.52
N ALA A 145 -1.70 9.94 5.83
CA ALA A 145 -3.12 9.63 5.88
C ALA A 145 -3.74 9.43 4.48
N GLY A 146 -3.07 9.93 3.43
CA GLY A 146 -3.54 9.87 2.03
C GLY A 146 -4.00 8.50 1.56
N PRO A 147 -3.26 7.40 1.75
CA PRO A 147 -3.67 6.05 1.38
C PRO A 147 -5.01 5.61 1.96
N TYR A 148 -5.23 5.86 3.25
CA TYR A 148 -6.49 5.50 3.91
C TYR A 148 -7.66 6.35 3.43
N LEU A 149 -7.44 7.67 3.32
CA LEU A 149 -8.45 8.60 2.82
C LEU A 149 -8.77 8.31 1.34
N GLY A 150 -7.76 8.07 0.52
CA GLY A 150 -7.93 7.79 -0.90
C GLY A 150 -8.67 6.48 -1.16
N ALA A 151 -8.28 5.39 -0.47
CA ALA A 151 -8.97 4.11 -0.58
C ALA A 151 -10.41 4.21 -0.04
N GLY A 152 -10.61 4.87 1.11
CA GLY A 152 -11.94 5.07 1.68
C GLY A 152 -12.87 5.86 0.75
N LEU A 153 -12.38 6.95 0.16
CA LEU A 153 -13.13 7.74 -0.81
C LEU A 153 -13.38 6.97 -2.12
N ALA A 154 -12.40 6.19 -2.59
CA ALA A 154 -12.56 5.38 -3.80
C ALA A 154 -13.73 4.41 -3.66
N PHE A 155 -13.80 3.70 -2.54
CA PHE A 155 -14.91 2.78 -2.29
C PHE A 155 -16.23 3.51 -2.05
N LEU A 156 -16.25 4.54 -1.19
CA LEU A 156 -17.48 5.26 -0.83
C LEU A 156 -18.04 6.06 -2.01
N VAL A 157 -17.25 6.99 -2.54
CA VAL A 157 -17.70 7.89 -3.63
C VAL A 157 -17.68 7.16 -4.97
N GLY A 158 -16.67 6.32 -5.21
CA GLY A 158 -16.56 5.52 -6.42
C GLY A 158 -17.68 4.49 -6.53
N GLY A 159 -18.07 3.84 -5.42
CA GLY A 159 -19.22 2.91 -5.39
C GLY A 159 -20.52 3.60 -5.77
N LEU A 160 -20.79 4.79 -5.20
CA LEU A 160 -21.96 5.60 -5.57
C LEU A 160 -21.91 6.05 -7.05
N LEU A 161 -20.75 6.45 -7.54
CA LEU A 161 -20.57 6.84 -8.94
C LEU A 161 -20.84 5.68 -9.91
N VAL A 162 -20.27 4.51 -9.63
CA VAL A 162 -20.45 3.31 -10.47
C VAL A 162 -21.92 2.87 -10.48
N SER A 163 -22.59 2.87 -9.32
CA SER A 163 -24.03 2.55 -9.23
C SER A 163 -24.87 3.55 -10.01
N ALA A 164 -24.66 4.85 -9.83
CA ALA A 164 -25.39 5.89 -10.57
C ALA A 164 -25.19 5.78 -12.09
N LEU A 165 -23.98 5.47 -12.56
CA LEU A 165 -23.70 5.26 -13.98
C LEU A 165 -24.32 3.96 -14.52
N HIS A 166 -24.42 2.93 -13.68
CA HIS A 166 -25.13 1.70 -14.03
C HIS A 166 -26.61 1.98 -14.30
N ASP A 167 -27.27 2.79 -13.46
CA ASP A 167 -28.67 3.18 -13.62
C ASP A 167 -28.91 4.03 -14.89
N VAL A 168 -27.96 4.91 -15.23
CA VAL A 168 -28.01 5.71 -16.47
C VAL A 168 -27.79 4.85 -17.72
N GLY A 169 -27.02 3.76 -17.58
CA GLY A 169 -26.68 2.89 -18.70
C GLY A 169 -25.60 3.47 -19.63
N HIS A 170 -25.73 3.17 -20.93
CA HIS A 170 -24.75 3.67 -21.90
C HIS A 170 -24.88 5.18 -22.12
N VAL A 171 -23.75 5.88 -22.04
CA VAL A 171 -23.68 7.33 -22.22
C VAL A 171 -23.12 7.64 -23.61
N THR A 172 -23.89 8.36 -24.42
CA THR A 172 -23.42 8.83 -25.73
C THR A 172 -22.88 10.24 -25.61
N ILE A 173 -21.57 10.38 -25.86
CA ILE A 173 -20.90 11.68 -25.89
C ILE A 173 -20.79 12.10 -27.36
N PRO A 174 -21.34 13.27 -27.76
CA PRO A 174 -21.21 13.77 -29.12
C PRO A 174 -19.76 13.76 -29.59
N TRP A 175 -19.50 13.28 -30.82
CA TRP A 175 -18.20 13.17 -31.45
C TRP A 175 -17.25 12.09 -30.91
N LEU A 176 -17.47 11.55 -29.70
CA LEU A 176 -16.62 10.55 -29.08
C LEU A 176 -17.20 9.12 -29.11
N GLY A 177 -18.55 9.01 -29.24
CA GLY A 177 -19.21 7.71 -29.31
C GLY A 177 -20.02 7.33 -28.06
N THR A 178 -20.44 6.08 -28.01
CA THR A 178 -21.23 5.52 -26.89
C THR A 178 -20.35 4.71 -25.97
N PHE A 179 -20.39 5.03 -24.69
CA PHE A 179 -19.56 4.44 -23.63
C PHE A 179 -20.39 3.61 -22.67
N ALA A 180 -19.86 2.46 -22.30
CA ALA A 180 -20.42 1.66 -21.20
C ALA A 180 -20.23 2.37 -19.84
N PRO A 181 -21.03 2.04 -18.81
CA PRO A 181 -20.91 2.65 -17.49
C PRO A 181 -19.48 2.63 -16.91
N TRP A 182 -18.79 1.50 -17.01
CA TRP A 182 -17.42 1.37 -16.52
C TRP A 182 -16.41 2.26 -17.29
N GLN A 183 -16.60 2.44 -18.60
CA GLN A 183 -15.79 3.33 -19.43
C GLN A 183 -15.99 4.79 -19.01
N THR A 184 -17.25 5.18 -18.83
CA THR A 184 -17.63 6.52 -18.34
C THR A 184 -17.04 6.78 -16.94
N THR A 185 -16.98 5.77 -16.08
CA THR A 185 -16.33 5.89 -14.75
C THR A 185 -14.87 6.33 -14.87
N PHE A 186 -14.09 5.71 -15.77
CA PHE A 186 -12.68 6.10 -15.96
C PHE A 186 -12.53 7.50 -16.55
N LEU A 187 -13.43 7.92 -17.44
CA LEU A 187 -13.44 9.30 -17.97
C LEU A 187 -13.69 10.33 -16.87
N ILE A 188 -14.70 10.08 -16.01
CA ILE A 188 -15.07 10.99 -14.92
C ILE A 188 -13.96 11.06 -13.85
N VAL A 189 -13.29 9.94 -13.56
CA VAL A 189 -12.25 9.90 -12.52
C VAL A 189 -10.91 10.46 -13.02
N GLY A 190 -10.50 10.14 -14.25
CA GLY A 190 -9.20 10.53 -14.77
C GLY A 190 -9.10 12.00 -15.13
N LEU A 191 -10.13 12.58 -15.79
CA LEU A 191 -10.08 13.96 -16.28
C LEU A 191 -9.88 15.02 -15.19
N PRO A 192 -10.62 15.00 -14.05
CA PRO A 192 -10.44 16.00 -12.99
C PRO A 192 -9.04 15.95 -12.34
N GLY A 193 -8.37 14.79 -12.41
CA GLY A 193 -7.01 14.64 -11.91
C GLY A 193 -6.00 15.56 -12.60
N LEU A 194 -6.20 15.92 -13.87
CA LEU A 194 -5.35 16.86 -14.59
C LEU A 194 -5.37 18.28 -13.98
N LEU A 195 -6.45 18.64 -13.26
CA LEU A 195 -6.50 19.90 -12.52
C LEU A 195 -5.39 19.97 -11.46
N PHE A 196 -5.04 18.84 -10.83
CA PHE A 196 -3.96 18.80 -9.84
C PHE A 196 -2.58 19.04 -10.48
N ALA A 197 -2.37 18.66 -11.74
CA ALA A 197 -1.16 19.04 -12.49
C ALA A 197 -1.06 20.57 -12.64
N ILE A 198 -2.19 21.24 -12.93
CA ILE A 198 -2.26 22.71 -13.02
C ILE A 198 -2.02 23.33 -11.64
N LEU A 199 -2.67 22.82 -10.59
CA LEU A 199 -2.47 23.32 -9.22
C LEU A 199 -1.02 23.12 -8.76
N MET A 200 -0.34 22.06 -9.17
CA MET A 200 1.09 21.86 -8.88
C MET A 200 2.00 22.95 -9.48
N LEU A 201 1.56 23.67 -10.50
CA LEU A 201 2.32 24.83 -11.03
C LEU A 201 2.49 25.94 -10.00
N THR A 202 1.54 26.09 -9.06
CA THR A 202 1.59 27.08 -7.96
C THR A 202 2.62 26.75 -6.89
N VAL A 203 3.08 25.50 -6.83
CA VAL A 203 4.10 25.06 -5.88
C VAL A 203 5.47 25.55 -6.37
N LYS A 204 6.19 26.25 -5.51
CA LYS A 204 7.60 26.60 -5.74
C LYS A 204 8.47 25.46 -5.21
N GLU A 205 9.43 25.00 -5.97
CA GLU A 205 10.35 23.96 -5.53
C GLU A 205 11.29 24.50 -4.43
N PRO A 206 11.35 23.86 -3.25
CA PRO A 206 12.29 24.25 -2.22
C PRO A 206 13.72 23.83 -2.62
N PRO A 207 14.76 24.59 -2.19
CA PRO A 207 16.14 24.18 -2.40
C PRO A 207 16.40 22.84 -1.67
N LYS A 208 17.11 21.93 -2.34
CA LYS A 208 17.49 20.64 -1.76
C LYS A 208 18.49 20.87 -0.63
N ARG A 209 18.18 20.33 0.56
CA ARG A 209 19.01 20.54 1.78
C ARG A 209 20.00 19.40 2.04
N ASP A 210 19.64 18.16 1.71
CA ASP A 210 20.45 16.98 2.01
C ASP A 210 20.72 16.19 0.71
N ILE A 211 21.81 16.48 0.01
CA ILE A 211 22.24 15.72 -1.19
C ILE A 211 23.29 14.71 -0.74
N ILE A 212 22.91 13.44 -0.68
CA ILE A 212 23.85 12.33 -0.50
C ILE A 212 24.35 11.89 -1.88
N SER A 213 25.66 11.70 -2.05
CA SER A 213 26.20 11.25 -3.33
C SER A 213 25.72 9.83 -3.67
N ALA A 214 25.34 9.58 -4.92
CA ALA A 214 24.82 8.29 -5.37
C ALA A 214 25.76 7.12 -5.06
N SER A 215 27.09 7.32 -5.11
CA SER A 215 28.07 6.29 -4.77
C SER A 215 28.09 5.93 -3.28
N ALA A 216 27.89 6.92 -2.40
CA ALA A 216 27.79 6.67 -0.96
C ALA A 216 26.45 5.99 -0.61
N GLU A 217 25.40 6.27 -1.36
CA GLU A 217 24.09 5.65 -1.19
C GLU A 217 24.10 4.18 -1.63
N ASP A 218 24.72 3.85 -2.76
CA ASP A 218 24.83 2.47 -3.24
C ASP A 218 25.71 1.60 -2.32
N ALA A 219 26.87 2.10 -1.88
CA ALA A 219 27.73 1.39 -0.93
C ALA A 219 27.02 1.11 0.40
N ALA A 220 26.25 2.06 0.87
CA ALA A 220 25.51 1.91 2.12
C ALA A 220 24.21 1.10 1.97
N ARG A 221 23.61 1.03 0.77
CA ARG A 221 22.50 0.13 0.44
C ARG A 221 22.98 -1.32 0.44
N MET A 222 24.13 -1.60 -0.18
CA MET A 222 24.79 -2.92 -0.12
C MET A 222 25.12 -3.32 1.30
N SER A 223 25.55 -2.38 2.15
CA SER A 223 25.79 -2.62 3.58
C SER A 223 24.50 -3.01 4.31
N ALA A 224 23.35 -2.35 4.03
CA ALA A 224 22.06 -2.69 4.64
C ALA A 224 21.56 -4.08 4.20
N VAL A 225 21.67 -4.41 2.90
CA VAL A 225 21.31 -5.75 2.39
C VAL A 225 22.16 -6.82 3.06
N ARG A 226 23.48 -6.62 3.11
CA ARG A 226 24.40 -7.57 3.76
C ARG A 226 24.07 -7.75 5.24
N TYR A 227 23.81 -6.65 5.96
CA TYR A 227 23.39 -6.69 7.36
C TYR A 227 22.14 -7.52 7.58
N MET A 228 21.12 -7.36 6.72
CA MET A 228 19.87 -8.12 6.78
C MET A 228 20.10 -9.60 6.43
N LEU A 229 20.94 -9.90 5.43
CA LEU A 229 21.27 -11.27 5.02
C LEU A 229 22.09 -12.01 6.07
N ASP A 230 23.08 -11.36 6.69
CA ASP A 230 23.87 -11.95 7.77
C ASP A 230 23.00 -12.34 8.99
N ARG A 231 21.87 -11.64 9.15
CA ARG A 231 20.87 -11.85 10.24
C ARG A 231 19.53 -12.36 9.73
N TRP A 232 19.55 -13.08 8.62
CA TRP A 232 18.34 -13.49 7.87
C TRP A 232 17.28 -14.18 8.72
N LYS A 233 17.66 -14.92 9.79
CA LYS A 233 16.71 -15.61 10.67
C LYS A 233 15.79 -14.63 11.38
N GLY A 234 16.31 -13.53 11.94
CA GLY A 234 15.52 -12.50 12.60
C GLY A 234 14.71 -11.64 11.62
N PHE A 235 15.38 -11.15 10.55
CA PHE A 235 14.73 -10.36 9.51
C PHE A 235 13.72 -11.17 8.70
N GLY A 236 14.03 -12.45 8.39
CA GLY A 236 13.15 -13.34 7.63
C GLY A 236 11.79 -13.55 8.31
N VAL A 237 11.79 -13.76 9.63
CA VAL A 237 10.55 -13.90 10.41
C VAL A 237 9.68 -12.64 10.29
N LEU A 238 10.30 -11.47 10.41
CA LEU A 238 9.61 -10.19 10.29
C LEU A 238 9.09 -9.95 8.87
N ILE A 239 9.91 -10.25 7.86
CA ILE A 239 9.55 -10.11 6.44
C ILE A 239 8.39 -11.05 6.09
N VAL A 240 8.43 -12.32 6.49
CA VAL A 240 7.35 -13.29 6.24
C VAL A 240 6.05 -12.82 6.86
N GLY A 241 6.04 -12.41 8.14
CA GLY A 241 4.82 -11.93 8.79
C GLY A 241 4.25 -10.67 8.13
N SER A 242 5.10 -9.72 7.79
CA SER A 242 4.67 -8.48 7.15
C SER A 242 4.23 -8.69 5.69
N THR A 243 4.90 -9.57 4.94
CA THR A 243 4.48 -9.95 3.58
C THR A 243 3.13 -10.66 3.60
N CYS A 244 2.91 -11.55 4.56
CA CYS A 244 1.60 -12.19 4.78
C CYS A 244 0.51 -11.13 5.02
N ASN A 245 0.75 -10.16 5.90
CA ASN A 245 -0.19 -9.08 6.16
C ASN A 245 -0.51 -8.26 4.89
N PHE A 246 0.49 -7.97 4.06
CA PHE A 246 0.30 -7.30 2.77
C PHE A 246 -0.42 -8.19 1.75
N ALA A 247 -0.15 -9.50 1.72
CA ALA A 247 -0.86 -10.44 0.87
C ALA A 247 -2.37 -10.48 1.18
N MET A 248 -2.77 -10.32 2.46
CA MET A 248 -4.19 -10.18 2.85
C MET A 248 -4.84 -8.92 2.25
N SER A 249 -4.07 -7.91 1.84
CA SER A 249 -4.62 -6.74 1.14
C SER A 249 -5.19 -7.07 -0.25
N THR A 250 -4.79 -8.19 -0.82
CA THR A 250 -5.32 -8.70 -2.10
C THR A 250 -6.83 -8.93 -2.04
N LEU A 251 -7.35 -9.36 -0.88
CA LEU A 251 -8.78 -9.59 -0.69
C LEU A 251 -9.60 -8.33 -0.93
N THR A 252 -9.04 -7.16 -0.61
CA THR A 252 -9.73 -5.87 -0.82
C THR A 252 -10.09 -5.63 -2.30
N PHE A 253 -9.28 -6.10 -3.23
CA PHE A 253 -9.56 -5.99 -4.67
C PHE A 253 -10.70 -6.90 -5.12
N TRP A 254 -10.94 -8.00 -4.39
CA TRP A 254 -11.96 -8.98 -4.70
C TRP A 254 -13.22 -8.87 -3.83
N ASN A 255 -13.26 -7.91 -2.88
CA ASN A 255 -14.42 -7.73 -2.00
C ASN A 255 -15.69 -7.40 -2.79
N VAL A 256 -15.62 -6.48 -3.75
CA VAL A 256 -16.79 -6.11 -4.55
C VAL A 256 -17.28 -7.29 -5.37
N PRO A 257 -16.46 -7.97 -6.21
CA PRO A 257 -16.87 -9.19 -6.88
C PRO A 257 -17.39 -10.29 -5.95
N LEU A 258 -16.82 -10.45 -4.75
CA LEU A 258 -17.29 -11.42 -3.77
C LEU A 258 -18.74 -11.12 -3.35
N PHE A 259 -19.02 -9.90 -2.89
CA PHE A 259 -20.32 -9.54 -2.37
C PHE A 259 -21.40 -9.50 -3.46
N GLU A 260 -21.05 -9.07 -4.67
CA GLU A 260 -21.94 -9.12 -5.83
C GLU A 260 -22.28 -10.56 -6.24
N ARG A 261 -21.26 -11.42 -6.38
CA ARG A 261 -21.45 -12.78 -6.93
C ARG A 261 -22.06 -13.77 -5.93
N VAL A 262 -21.76 -13.62 -4.63
CA VAL A 262 -22.18 -14.58 -3.58
C VAL A 262 -23.51 -14.14 -2.93
N TRP A 263 -23.65 -12.84 -2.64
CA TRP A 263 -24.81 -12.33 -1.90
C TRP A 263 -25.70 -11.35 -2.68
N GLY A 264 -25.34 -11.02 -3.92
CA GLY A 264 -26.13 -10.13 -4.77
C GLY A 264 -26.19 -8.68 -4.29
N TRP A 265 -25.18 -8.23 -3.50
CA TRP A 265 -25.11 -6.83 -3.06
C TRP A 265 -24.74 -5.92 -4.22
N ASP A 266 -25.31 -4.71 -4.23
CA ASP A 266 -24.95 -3.67 -5.18
C ASP A 266 -23.59 -3.03 -4.84
N VAL A 267 -22.93 -2.47 -5.86
CA VAL A 267 -21.61 -1.84 -5.75
C VAL A 267 -21.61 -0.66 -4.78
N ALA A 268 -22.72 0.11 -4.70
CA ALA A 268 -22.80 1.23 -3.79
C ALA A 268 -22.80 0.77 -2.33
N THR A 269 -23.55 -0.27 -1.99
CA THR A 269 -23.64 -0.81 -0.63
C THR A 269 -22.29 -1.36 -0.17
N ILE A 270 -21.66 -2.24 -0.94
CA ILE A 270 -20.35 -2.79 -0.55
C ILE A 270 -19.24 -1.73 -0.60
N GLY A 271 -19.33 -0.80 -1.53
CA GLY A 271 -18.45 0.37 -1.59
C GLY A 271 -18.57 1.23 -0.34
N ALA A 272 -19.79 1.54 0.11
CA ALA A 272 -20.03 2.32 1.33
C ALA A 272 -19.46 1.60 2.57
N VAL A 273 -19.72 0.30 2.72
CA VAL A 273 -19.21 -0.51 3.84
C VAL A 273 -17.68 -0.56 3.84
N THR A 274 -17.08 -0.88 2.69
CA THR A 274 -15.61 -0.97 2.58
C THR A 274 -14.95 0.40 2.79
N GLY A 275 -15.52 1.46 2.22
CA GLY A 275 -15.05 2.82 2.40
C GLY A 275 -15.07 3.25 3.87
N LEU A 276 -16.18 2.97 4.58
CA LEU A 276 -16.31 3.25 6.01
C LEU A 276 -15.26 2.52 6.84
N PHE A 277 -14.87 1.30 6.45
CA PHE A 277 -13.84 0.54 7.16
C PHE A 277 -12.47 1.20 7.07
N TYR A 278 -12.12 1.83 5.96
CA TYR A 278 -10.89 2.60 5.86
C TYR A 278 -10.86 3.79 6.84
N PHE A 279 -12.02 4.42 7.07
CA PHE A 279 -12.13 5.56 8.00
C PHE A 279 -12.25 5.16 9.47
N THR A 280 -12.72 3.95 9.78
CA THR A 280 -13.00 3.49 11.15
C THR A 280 -12.05 2.38 11.59
N ALA A 281 -12.04 1.25 10.90
CA ALA A 281 -11.23 0.08 11.29
C ALA A 281 -9.72 0.34 11.19
N GLY A 282 -9.28 1.17 10.23
CA GLY A 282 -7.88 1.57 10.10
C GLY A 282 -7.34 2.26 11.36
N PRO A 283 -7.94 3.40 11.77
CA PRO A 283 -7.61 4.08 13.03
C PRO A 283 -7.77 3.19 14.28
N LEU A 284 -8.85 2.38 14.35
CA LEU A 284 -9.07 1.46 15.47
C LEU A 284 -7.96 0.40 15.57
N GLY A 285 -7.50 -0.15 14.45
CA GLY A 285 -6.38 -1.11 14.45
C GLY A 285 -5.06 -0.45 14.85
N THR A 286 -4.82 0.79 14.45
CA THR A 286 -3.66 1.56 14.93
C THR A 286 -3.76 1.85 16.44
N ALA A 287 -4.95 2.20 16.93
CA ALA A 287 -5.20 2.38 18.37
C ALA A 287 -5.00 1.06 19.14
N LEU A 288 -5.45 -0.07 18.59
CA LEU A 288 -5.19 -1.41 19.14
C LEU A 288 -3.68 -1.69 19.24
N ALA A 289 -2.89 -1.31 18.21
CA ALA A 289 -1.44 -1.45 18.24
C ALA A 289 -0.79 -0.65 19.37
N LEU A 290 -1.22 0.60 19.57
CA LEU A 290 -0.75 1.46 20.66
C LEU A 290 -1.17 0.92 22.04
N TRP A 291 -2.41 0.44 22.16
CA TRP A 291 -2.92 -0.17 23.39
C TRP A 291 -2.17 -1.47 23.70
N ALA A 292 -2.04 -2.35 22.73
CA ALA A 292 -1.31 -3.62 22.86
C ALA A 292 0.14 -3.40 23.32
N GLY A 293 0.79 -2.33 22.85
CA GLY A 293 2.13 -1.96 23.29
C GLY A 293 2.26 -1.73 24.80
N ARG A 294 1.17 -1.36 25.48
CA ARG A 294 1.15 -1.15 26.94
C ARG A 294 0.96 -2.46 27.74
N PHE A 295 0.30 -3.46 27.14
CA PHE A 295 -0.15 -4.67 27.86
C PHE A 295 0.62 -5.94 27.46
N LEU A 296 1.21 -5.98 26.25
CA LEU A 296 1.90 -7.17 25.74
C LEU A 296 3.29 -7.43 26.35
N GLY A 297 3.68 -6.70 27.39
CA GLY A 297 4.91 -6.93 28.15
C GLY A 297 5.75 -5.68 28.35
N LYS A 298 6.65 -5.76 29.33
CA LYS A 298 7.54 -4.65 29.72
C LYS A 298 8.69 -4.39 28.73
N ASP A 299 8.94 -5.33 27.80
CA ASP A 299 10.06 -5.25 26.86
C ASP A 299 9.67 -4.39 25.66
N ALA A 300 10.01 -3.11 25.72
CA ALA A 300 9.70 -2.15 24.65
C ALA A 300 10.23 -2.59 23.26
N ASP A 301 11.36 -3.31 23.24
CA ASP A 301 12.03 -3.79 22.04
C ASP A 301 11.21 -4.87 21.28
N LEU A 302 10.29 -5.54 21.95
CA LEU A 302 9.46 -6.61 21.38
C LEU A 302 8.03 -6.16 21.01
N VAL A 303 7.63 -4.95 21.39
CA VAL A 303 6.25 -4.45 21.20
C VAL A 303 5.84 -4.49 19.74
N GLY A 304 6.70 -4.03 18.81
CA GLY A 304 6.38 -4.04 17.37
C GLY A 304 6.08 -5.45 16.84
N MET A 305 6.94 -6.41 17.17
CA MET A 305 6.75 -7.81 16.72
C MET A 305 5.54 -8.48 17.36
N ARG A 306 5.29 -8.25 18.65
CA ARG A 306 4.09 -8.75 19.33
C ARG A 306 2.81 -8.16 18.75
N THR A 307 2.84 -6.87 18.37
CA THR A 307 1.72 -6.21 17.69
C THR A 307 1.47 -6.79 16.30
N LEU A 308 2.53 -7.07 15.53
CA LEU A 308 2.41 -7.77 14.25
C LEU A 308 1.75 -9.15 14.43
N ILE A 309 2.21 -9.93 15.40
CA ILE A 309 1.65 -11.25 15.71
C ILE A 309 0.17 -11.14 16.10
N LEU A 310 -0.17 -10.25 17.03
CA LEU A 310 -1.57 -10.03 17.44
C LEU A 310 -2.45 -9.67 16.25
N GLY A 311 -1.97 -8.74 15.40
CA GLY A 311 -2.69 -8.35 14.19
C GLY A 311 -2.90 -9.54 13.25
N LEU A 312 -1.88 -10.38 13.01
CA LEU A 312 -1.99 -11.59 12.18
C LEU A 312 -2.95 -12.62 12.77
N CYS A 313 -2.94 -12.81 14.10
CA CYS A 313 -3.86 -13.72 14.80
C CYS A 313 -5.32 -13.30 14.66
N ILE A 314 -5.61 -12.02 14.44
CA ILE A 314 -6.95 -11.52 14.15
C ILE A 314 -7.23 -11.56 12.64
N THR A 315 -6.28 -11.06 11.83
CA THR A 315 -6.46 -10.92 10.38
C THR A 315 -6.68 -12.26 9.69
N ILE A 316 -5.83 -13.25 9.96
CA ILE A 316 -5.87 -14.53 9.23
C ILE A 316 -7.20 -15.26 9.45
N PRO A 317 -7.66 -15.56 10.69
CA PRO A 317 -8.92 -16.27 10.85
C PRO A 317 -10.13 -15.45 10.35
N MET A 318 -10.16 -14.15 10.61
CA MET A 318 -11.29 -13.32 10.15
C MET A 318 -11.31 -13.17 8.63
N SER A 319 -10.14 -13.06 7.98
CA SER A 319 -10.04 -13.04 6.50
C SER A 319 -10.37 -14.38 5.86
N ALA A 320 -10.13 -15.51 6.53
CA ALA A 320 -10.53 -16.81 6.04
C ALA A 320 -12.04 -17.06 6.19
N LEU A 321 -12.61 -16.54 7.26
CA LEU A 321 -14.04 -16.76 7.59
C LEU A 321 -14.97 -15.90 6.76
N TYR A 322 -14.71 -14.57 6.61
CA TYR A 322 -15.71 -13.68 6.03
C TYR A 322 -16.15 -14.07 4.62
N PRO A 323 -15.29 -14.60 3.71
CA PRO A 323 -15.73 -14.94 2.36
C PRO A 323 -16.69 -16.14 2.26
N VAL A 324 -16.76 -16.95 3.33
CA VAL A 324 -17.56 -18.18 3.39
C VAL A 324 -18.70 -18.11 4.42
N MET A 325 -18.97 -16.93 4.95
CA MET A 325 -20.08 -16.73 5.89
C MET A 325 -21.44 -16.95 5.23
N PRO A 326 -22.43 -17.48 5.95
CA PRO A 326 -23.74 -17.79 5.39
C PRO A 326 -24.56 -16.54 5.06
N THR A 327 -24.29 -15.41 5.70
CA THR A 327 -24.98 -14.14 5.45
C THR A 327 -23.99 -12.99 5.26
N PRO A 328 -24.35 -11.99 4.44
CA PRO A 328 -23.46 -10.86 4.18
C PRO A 328 -23.20 -9.99 5.42
N GLU A 329 -24.14 -9.91 6.39
CA GLU A 329 -23.96 -9.15 7.62
C GLU A 329 -22.86 -9.76 8.51
N LEU A 330 -22.86 -11.09 8.63
CA LEU A 330 -21.79 -11.81 9.35
C LEU A 330 -20.45 -11.65 8.61
N ALA A 331 -20.47 -11.69 7.28
CA ALA A 331 -19.29 -11.43 6.48
C ALA A 331 -18.73 -10.02 6.72
N VAL A 332 -19.59 -9.00 6.77
CA VAL A 332 -19.23 -7.60 7.08
C VAL A 332 -18.60 -7.50 8.47
N CYS A 333 -19.18 -8.13 9.49
CA CYS A 333 -18.64 -8.12 10.84
C CYS A 333 -17.23 -8.77 10.90
N ALA A 334 -17.06 -9.93 10.29
CA ALA A 334 -15.77 -10.61 10.24
C ALA A 334 -14.73 -9.82 9.41
N MET A 335 -15.15 -9.23 8.28
CA MET A 335 -14.31 -8.35 7.45
C MET A 335 -13.86 -7.11 8.24
N PHE A 336 -14.74 -6.50 9.05
CA PHE A 336 -14.39 -5.38 9.92
C PHE A 336 -13.29 -5.73 10.91
N LEU A 337 -13.40 -6.87 11.58
CA LEU A 337 -12.36 -7.38 12.49
C LEU A 337 -11.05 -7.69 11.76
N ALA A 338 -11.13 -8.25 10.54
CA ALA A 338 -9.97 -8.48 9.70
C ALA A 338 -9.24 -7.17 9.35
N PHE A 339 -9.97 -6.09 9.05
CA PHE A 339 -9.39 -4.76 8.79
C PHE A 339 -8.70 -4.17 10.03
N ILE A 340 -9.28 -4.33 11.23
CA ILE A 340 -8.65 -3.92 12.49
C ILE A 340 -7.33 -4.67 12.71
N GLY A 341 -7.36 -6.00 12.59
CA GLY A 341 -6.16 -6.82 12.74
C GLY A 341 -5.07 -6.45 11.73
N LYS A 342 -5.45 -6.30 10.44
CA LYS A 342 -4.56 -5.89 9.35
C LYS A 342 -3.89 -4.55 9.63
N SER A 343 -4.65 -3.57 10.11
CA SER A 343 -4.11 -2.24 10.43
C SER A 343 -3.13 -2.30 11.60
N ALA A 344 -3.45 -3.09 12.65
CA ALA A 344 -2.55 -3.31 13.77
C ALA A 344 -1.23 -3.99 13.33
N ALA A 345 -1.31 -5.03 12.49
CA ALA A 345 -0.13 -5.71 11.94
C ALA A 345 0.72 -4.77 11.06
N THR A 346 0.06 -3.91 10.27
CA THR A 346 0.74 -2.91 9.41
C THR A 346 1.53 -1.90 10.23
N ALA A 347 1.05 -1.51 11.41
CA ALA A 347 1.79 -0.64 12.33
C ALA A 347 2.94 -1.38 13.02
N GLY A 348 2.75 -2.67 13.34
CA GLY A 348 3.73 -3.49 14.05
C GLY A 348 4.99 -3.80 13.26
N GLY A 349 4.88 -4.09 11.96
CA GLY A 349 5.99 -4.49 11.12
C GLY A 349 7.14 -3.47 11.05
N PRO A 350 6.90 -2.23 10.60
CA PRO A 350 7.94 -1.18 10.58
C PRO A 350 8.48 -0.83 11.96
N ALA A 351 7.65 -0.88 13.01
CA ALA A 351 8.09 -0.67 14.38
C ALA A 351 9.08 -1.76 14.81
N ALA A 352 8.77 -3.02 14.53
CA ALA A 352 9.67 -4.15 14.80
C ALA A 352 10.99 -4.04 14.03
N LEU A 353 10.95 -3.62 12.76
CA LEU A 353 12.14 -3.42 11.93
C LEU A 353 13.12 -2.42 12.55
N GLN A 354 12.59 -1.33 13.10
CA GLN A 354 13.41 -0.28 13.70
C GLN A 354 14.16 -0.76 14.96
N MET A 355 13.63 -1.74 15.69
CA MET A 355 14.26 -2.29 16.91
C MET A 355 15.47 -3.18 16.61
N ILE A 356 15.48 -3.86 15.46
CA ILE A 356 16.56 -4.77 15.07
C ILE A 356 17.56 -4.16 14.07
N THR A 357 17.43 -2.85 13.77
CA THR A 357 18.24 -2.17 12.76
C THR A 357 19.03 -1.01 13.38
N PRO A 358 20.37 -0.96 13.19
CA PRO A 358 21.21 0.16 13.62
C PRO A 358 20.73 1.49 13.03
N GLY A 359 20.88 2.59 13.78
CA GLY A 359 20.43 3.92 13.37
C GLY A 359 20.88 4.34 11.98
N GLU A 360 22.15 4.05 11.64
CA GLU A 360 22.78 4.38 10.35
C GLU A 360 22.16 3.63 9.15
N LEU A 361 21.70 2.41 9.35
CA LEU A 361 21.10 1.57 8.31
C LEU A 361 19.57 1.63 8.28
N ARG A 362 18.93 2.28 9.25
CA ARG A 362 17.48 2.22 9.48
C ARG A 362 16.66 2.65 8.28
N SER A 363 16.95 3.80 7.68
CA SER A 363 16.17 4.30 6.54
C SER A 363 16.24 3.38 5.32
N ARG A 364 17.44 2.80 5.08
CA ARG A 364 17.69 1.89 3.95
C ARG A 364 17.05 0.53 4.16
N SER A 365 17.14 0.00 5.38
CA SER A 365 16.45 -1.26 5.74
C SER A 365 14.93 -1.13 5.64
N VAL A 366 14.36 0.03 6.02
CA VAL A 366 12.92 0.33 5.83
C VAL A 366 12.56 0.35 4.34
N ALA A 367 13.39 0.95 3.48
CA ALA A 367 13.13 0.99 2.05
C ALA A 367 13.14 -0.41 1.42
N ILE A 368 14.15 -1.24 1.75
CA ILE A 368 14.26 -2.63 1.27
C ILE A 368 13.06 -3.46 1.77
N PHE A 369 12.76 -3.36 3.06
CA PHE A 369 11.65 -4.04 3.68
C PHE A 369 10.32 -3.69 3.00
N ASN A 370 10.03 -2.40 2.81
CA ASN A 370 8.81 -1.96 2.14
C ASN A 370 8.74 -2.44 0.68
N ALA A 371 9.85 -2.42 -0.06
CA ALA A 371 9.89 -2.94 -1.43
C ALA A 371 9.51 -4.43 -1.48
N ILE A 372 10.02 -5.25 -0.57
CA ILE A 372 9.70 -6.68 -0.51
C ILE A 372 8.23 -6.91 -0.17
N ILE A 373 7.73 -6.31 0.91
CA ILE A 373 6.37 -6.59 1.39
C ILE A 373 5.29 -6.06 0.46
N THR A 374 5.52 -4.93 -0.22
CA THR A 374 4.53 -4.33 -1.13
C THR A 374 4.51 -4.98 -2.50
N LEU A 375 5.61 -5.62 -2.91
CA LEU A 375 5.69 -6.28 -4.22
C LEU A 375 4.95 -7.63 -4.22
N VAL A 376 5.25 -8.50 -3.25
CA VAL A 376 4.83 -9.91 -3.30
C VAL A 376 3.31 -10.07 -3.25
N GLY A 377 2.62 -9.39 -2.33
CA GLY A 377 1.17 -9.51 -2.15
C GLY A 377 0.38 -9.07 -3.39
N PRO A 378 0.46 -7.80 -3.81
CA PRO A 378 -0.25 -7.31 -4.98
C PRO A 378 0.19 -7.93 -6.31
N LEU A 379 1.44 -8.40 -6.43
CA LEU A 379 1.93 -9.02 -7.66
C LEU A 379 1.31 -10.40 -7.88
N LEU A 380 1.26 -11.24 -6.86
CA LEU A 380 0.87 -12.65 -7.00
C LEU A 380 -0.58 -12.90 -6.57
N GLY A 381 -1.07 -12.20 -5.56
CA GLY A 381 -2.36 -12.48 -4.96
C GLY A 381 -3.55 -12.38 -5.92
N PRO A 382 -3.78 -11.23 -6.58
CA PRO A 382 -4.96 -11.08 -7.43
C PRO A 382 -5.01 -12.08 -8.60
N PRO A 383 -3.93 -12.34 -9.38
CA PRO A 383 -4.00 -13.31 -10.47
C PRO A 383 -4.12 -14.76 -9.98
N LEU A 384 -3.55 -15.13 -8.84
CA LEU A 384 -3.71 -16.47 -8.27
C LEU A 384 -5.16 -16.72 -7.86
N ILE A 385 -5.82 -15.75 -7.24
CA ILE A 385 -7.24 -15.83 -6.89
C ILE A 385 -8.08 -15.93 -8.16
N GLY A 386 -7.83 -15.09 -9.17
CA GLY A 386 -8.53 -15.14 -10.45
C GLY A 386 -8.38 -16.49 -11.17
N ALA A 387 -7.14 -17.00 -11.25
CA ALA A 387 -6.87 -18.32 -11.86
C ALA A 387 -7.58 -19.46 -11.13
N ALA A 388 -7.59 -19.42 -9.80
CA ALA A 388 -8.27 -20.46 -9.01
C ALA A 388 -9.81 -20.38 -9.17
N THR A 389 -10.37 -19.17 -9.31
CA THR A 389 -11.80 -19.00 -9.59
C THR A 389 -12.15 -19.48 -10.99
N ASP A 390 -11.34 -19.16 -12.02
CA ASP A 390 -11.53 -19.68 -13.39
C ASP A 390 -11.45 -21.20 -13.43
N TRP A 391 -10.48 -21.80 -12.69
CA TRP A 391 -10.32 -23.26 -12.64
C TRP A 391 -11.52 -23.97 -12.01
N SER A 392 -12.22 -23.35 -11.07
CA SER A 392 -13.42 -23.93 -10.45
C SER A 392 -14.61 -23.98 -11.40
N GLY A 393 -14.63 -23.17 -12.47
CA GLY A 393 -15.73 -23.05 -13.42
C GLY A 393 -16.99 -22.37 -12.89
N ASP A 394 -17.01 -21.96 -11.61
CA ASP A 394 -18.14 -21.29 -10.97
C ASP A 394 -17.69 -19.93 -10.39
N PRO A 395 -18.17 -18.80 -10.92
CA PRO A 395 -17.86 -17.48 -10.38
C PRO A 395 -18.22 -17.28 -8.90
N ALA A 396 -19.21 -18.01 -8.38
CA ALA A 396 -19.61 -17.95 -6.97
C ALA A 396 -18.59 -18.67 -6.05
N SER A 397 -17.71 -19.53 -6.59
CA SER A 397 -16.66 -20.18 -5.83
C SER A 397 -15.61 -19.22 -5.26
N ILE A 398 -15.62 -17.95 -5.69
CA ILE A 398 -14.67 -16.91 -5.23
C ILE A 398 -14.56 -16.85 -3.70
N GLY A 399 -15.64 -17.11 -2.95
CA GLY A 399 -15.62 -17.16 -1.49
C GLY A 399 -14.70 -18.25 -0.95
N ILE A 400 -14.82 -19.47 -1.50
CA ILE A 400 -13.98 -20.63 -1.13
C ILE A 400 -12.53 -20.40 -1.56
N VAL A 401 -12.32 -19.84 -2.75
CA VAL A 401 -10.98 -19.51 -3.28
C VAL A 401 -10.26 -18.49 -2.38
N LEU A 402 -10.96 -17.43 -1.95
CA LEU A 402 -10.40 -16.43 -1.03
C LEU A 402 -10.06 -17.04 0.32
N CYS A 403 -10.94 -17.86 0.89
CA CYS A 403 -10.69 -18.61 2.12
C CYS A 403 -9.43 -19.49 1.96
N GLY A 404 -9.37 -20.30 0.89
CA GLY A 404 -8.22 -21.16 0.58
C GLY A 404 -6.91 -20.38 0.44
N PHE A 405 -6.92 -19.24 -0.28
CA PHE A 405 -5.77 -18.36 -0.40
C PHE A 405 -5.27 -17.88 0.97
N VAL A 406 -6.18 -17.44 1.83
CA VAL A 406 -5.83 -16.97 3.19
C VAL A 406 -5.22 -18.10 4.02
N LEU A 407 -5.78 -19.30 3.95
CA LEU A 407 -5.27 -20.44 4.72
C LEU A 407 -3.90 -20.90 4.22
N ILE A 408 -3.71 -20.99 2.89
CA ILE A 408 -2.44 -21.41 2.26
C ILE A 408 -1.31 -20.41 2.54
N VAL A 409 -1.59 -19.11 2.52
CA VAL A 409 -0.58 -18.07 2.77
C VAL A 409 -0.46 -17.78 4.26
N GLY A 410 -1.57 -17.70 4.97
CA GLY A 410 -1.65 -17.23 6.35
C GLY A 410 -1.13 -18.24 7.37
N LEU A 411 -1.59 -19.50 7.32
CA LEU A 411 -1.21 -20.49 8.32
C LEU A 411 0.30 -20.81 8.32
N PRO A 412 0.95 -21.09 7.19
CA PRO A 412 2.39 -21.30 7.16
C PRO A 412 3.17 -20.05 7.62
N SER A 413 2.71 -18.85 7.22
CA SER A 413 3.35 -17.60 7.64
C SER A 413 3.24 -17.40 9.14
N LEU A 414 2.09 -17.67 9.72
CA LEU A 414 1.87 -17.57 11.17
C LEU A 414 2.73 -18.57 11.92
N LEU A 415 2.85 -19.82 11.44
CA LEU A 415 3.73 -20.82 12.00
C LEU A 415 5.20 -20.36 11.98
N VAL A 416 5.68 -19.85 10.85
CA VAL A 416 7.05 -19.32 10.72
C VAL A 416 7.29 -18.19 11.71
N VAL A 417 6.30 -17.30 11.89
CA VAL A 417 6.40 -16.17 12.80
C VAL A 417 6.45 -16.64 14.25
N PHE A 418 5.63 -17.60 14.66
CA PHE A 418 5.64 -18.15 16.03
C PHE A 418 6.92 -18.93 16.32
N VAL A 419 7.31 -19.87 15.45
CA VAL A 419 8.51 -20.68 15.63
C VAL A 419 9.77 -19.81 15.57
N GLY A 420 9.78 -18.84 14.65
CA GLY A 420 10.93 -17.95 14.44
C GLY A 420 11.02 -16.79 15.42
N PHE A 421 10.02 -16.53 16.25
CA PHE A 421 9.98 -15.38 17.19
C PHE A 421 11.22 -15.30 18.09
N HIS A 422 11.75 -16.44 18.51
CA HIS A 422 12.95 -16.48 19.35
C HIS A 422 14.20 -15.91 18.63
N HIS A 423 14.31 -16.06 17.31
CA HIS A 423 15.42 -15.47 16.54
C HIS A 423 15.31 -13.95 16.46
N TYR A 424 14.08 -13.45 16.26
CA TYR A 424 13.83 -12.02 16.32
C TYR A 424 14.16 -11.44 17.71
N ARG A 425 13.68 -12.11 18.77
CA ARG A 425 13.90 -11.71 20.16
C ARG A 425 15.39 -11.60 20.50
N LYS A 426 16.20 -12.63 20.16
CA LYS A 426 17.65 -12.60 20.37
C LYS A 426 18.32 -11.41 19.69
N LEU A 427 17.88 -11.11 18.46
CA LEU A 427 18.43 -9.97 17.71
C LEU A 427 18.04 -8.63 18.32
N ALA A 428 16.80 -8.48 18.78
CA ALA A 428 16.30 -7.28 19.46
C ALA A 428 17.01 -7.04 20.79
N GLU A 429 17.20 -8.10 21.61
CA GLU A 429 17.94 -8.04 22.86
C GLU A 429 19.40 -7.61 22.64
N ALA A 430 20.09 -8.19 21.66
CA ALA A 430 21.48 -7.82 21.33
C ALA A 430 21.59 -6.35 20.88
N MET A 431 20.60 -5.86 20.10
CA MET A 431 20.57 -4.45 19.69
C MET A 431 20.29 -3.50 20.86
N ALA A 432 19.43 -3.89 21.79
CA ALA A 432 19.13 -3.11 22.98
C ALA A 432 20.37 -3.02 23.92
N GLU A 433 21.09 -4.12 24.10
CA GLU A 433 22.34 -4.15 24.86
C GLU A 433 23.42 -3.25 24.24
N SER A 434 23.64 -3.35 22.92
CA SER A 434 24.57 -2.49 22.19
C SER A 434 24.23 -1.01 22.33
N SER A 435 22.94 -0.67 22.22
CA SER A 435 22.48 0.71 22.39
C SER A 435 22.67 1.24 23.81
N ARG A 436 22.49 0.41 24.83
CA ARG A 436 22.74 0.75 26.26
C ARG A 436 24.23 0.94 26.52
N ALA A 437 25.08 0.07 25.99
CA ALA A 437 26.54 0.18 26.12
C ALA A 437 27.07 1.48 25.47
N ALA A 438 26.59 1.81 24.28
CA ALA A 438 26.93 3.07 23.62
C ALA A 438 26.45 4.31 24.41
N ALA A 439 25.26 4.26 25.02
CA ALA A 439 24.74 5.34 25.86
C ALA A 439 25.49 5.49 27.20
N ALA A 440 26.08 4.40 27.70
CA ALA A 440 26.89 4.41 28.94
C ALA A 440 28.34 4.85 28.72
N GLY A 441 28.74 5.18 27.48
CA GLY A 441 30.12 5.60 27.16
C GLY A 441 31.17 4.49 27.27
N VAL A 442 30.75 3.23 27.37
CA VAL A 442 31.62 2.05 27.31
C VAL A 442 31.97 1.80 25.85
N ALA A 443 33.26 1.85 25.49
CA ALA A 443 33.72 1.69 24.11
C ALA A 443 33.08 0.48 23.42
N GLU A 444 32.62 0.69 22.17
CA GLU A 444 32.03 -0.33 21.32
C GLU A 444 32.87 -1.62 21.31
N PRO A 445 32.25 -2.80 21.59
CA PRO A 445 32.77 -4.02 21.03
C PRO A 445 32.46 -3.97 19.53
N ALA A 446 33.52 -3.92 18.71
CA ALA A 446 33.43 -3.97 17.26
C ALA A 446 32.44 -5.08 16.83
N ILE A 447 31.36 -4.71 16.16
CA ILE A 447 30.43 -5.64 15.50
C ILE A 447 31.11 -6.13 14.21
N THR A 448 32.29 -6.77 14.35
CA THR A 448 32.96 -7.50 13.29
C THR A 448 32.78 -8.99 13.56
N GLY A 449 31.96 -9.60 12.68
CA GLY A 449 31.95 -11.01 12.31
C GLY A 449 32.56 -12.03 13.26
N ALA A 450 31.81 -12.52 14.24
CA ALA A 450 32.04 -13.85 14.77
C ALA A 450 30.68 -14.59 14.74
N ALA A 451 30.53 -15.47 13.75
CA ALA A 451 29.57 -16.53 13.79
C ALA A 451 29.86 -17.38 15.05
N PRO A 452 28.86 -17.73 15.87
CA PRO A 452 29.08 -18.73 16.90
C PRO A 452 29.39 -20.05 16.21
N SER A 453 30.58 -20.59 16.51
CA SER A 453 30.99 -21.95 16.15
C SER A 453 29.92 -22.94 16.62
N ALA A 454 29.50 -23.80 15.70
CA ALA A 454 28.65 -24.95 16.00
C ALA A 454 29.30 -25.87 17.03
N SER A 455 28.59 -26.15 18.07
CA SER A 455 28.72 -27.34 18.90
C SER A 455 27.30 -27.79 19.29
#